data_bf5834e6c83d46d2cdccfe8bf2c8ef63
#
_entry.id   bf5834e6c83d46d2cdccfe8bf2c8ef63
#
_cell.length_a   1.000
_cell.length_b   1.000
_cell.length_c   1.000
_cell.angle_alpha   90.00
_cell.angle_beta   90.00
_cell.angle_gamma   90.00
#
_symmetry.space_group_name_H-M   'P 1'
#
loop_
_entity.id
_entity.type
_entity.pdbx_description
1 polymer ?
#
loop_
_entity_poly.entity_id
_entity_poly.type
_entity_poly.pdbx_seq_one_letter_code
_entity_poly.pdbx_strand_id
1 'polypeptide(L)'
;RPWQMQSELSLMPLAVSVPIAMDAQHKFFRLKIPSSCISDPHIQFMSANSLNDRDVVVAISQSGNTAALVESIKTVKSFGVIVIGLMPSNTPLSRICDISLDIDVGENARLTRPLTSRLAYMAIIDVLAVGVAQLKPEAQDHLFNIVTSQNSLKLK
;
A
#
# COMPACT_ATOMS: atom_id res chain seq x y z
N ARG A 1 -5.50 -25.52 -14.98
CA ARG A 1 -6.07 -24.21 -15.34
C ARG A 1 -4.91 -23.31 -15.74
N PRO A 2 -4.97 -22.60 -16.88
CA PRO A 2 -3.92 -21.67 -17.24
C PRO A 2 -3.81 -20.60 -16.16
N TRP A 3 -2.62 -20.09 -15.94
CA TRP A 3 -2.31 -19.01 -15.02
C TRP A 3 -3.17 -17.78 -15.35
N GLN A 4 -4.33 -17.64 -14.73
CA GLN A 4 -5.08 -16.40 -14.79
C GLN A 4 -4.35 -15.42 -13.89
N MET A 5 -3.74 -14.42 -14.50
CA MET A 5 -3.16 -13.30 -13.77
C MET A 5 -4.30 -12.63 -13.01
N GLN A 6 -4.30 -12.84 -11.70
CA GLN A 6 -5.17 -12.11 -10.78
C GLN A 6 -4.64 -10.69 -10.67
N SER A 7 -5.54 -9.72 -10.59
CA SER A 7 -5.15 -8.35 -10.29
C SER A 7 -4.39 -8.30 -8.96
N GLU A 8 -3.28 -7.59 -8.92
CA GLU A 8 -2.42 -7.49 -7.76
C GLU A 8 -2.44 -6.07 -7.19
N LEU A 9 -2.40 -5.98 -5.86
CA LEU A 9 -2.14 -4.75 -5.14
C LEU A 9 -0.65 -4.67 -4.81
N SER A 10 0.08 -3.82 -5.48
CA SER A 10 1.50 -3.62 -5.23
C SER A 10 1.73 -2.41 -4.30
N LEU A 11 2.35 -2.65 -3.15
CA LEU A 11 2.70 -1.62 -2.17
C LEU A 11 4.16 -1.22 -2.37
N MET A 12 4.38 0.04 -2.73
CA MET A 12 5.71 0.58 -3.02
C MET A 12 6.12 1.63 -1.98
N PRO A 13 6.63 1.21 -0.81
CA PRO A 13 7.22 2.09 0.18
C PRO A 13 8.72 2.25 -0.05
N LEU A 14 9.31 3.30 0.56
CA LEU A 14 10.76 3.38 0.74
C LEU A 14 11.10 3.76 2.20
N ALA A 15 12.22 3.22 2.67
CA ALA A 15 12.81 3.54 3.98
C ALA A 15 11.81 3.44 5.13
N VAL A 16 11.50 4.56 5.78
CA VAL A 16 10.66 4.62 6.99
C VAL A 16 9.18 4.24 6.75
N SER A 17 8.74 4.20 5.49
CA SER A 17 7.37 3.80 5.12
C SER A 17 7.20 2.28 4.98
N VAL A 18 8.28 1.51 4.99
CA VAL A 18 8.24 0.04 4.82
C VAL A 18 7.36 -0.64 5.87
N PRO A 19 7.46 -0.35 7.18
CA PRO A 19 6.59 -0.99 8.17
C PRO A 19 5.10 -0.71 7.96
N ILE A 20 4.75 0.48 7.44
CA ILE A 20 3.37 0.86 7.12
C ILE A 20 2.85 0.00 5.96
N ALA A 21 3.66 -0.16 4.92
CA ALA A 21 3.29 -0.97 3.77
C ALA A 21 3.19 -2.47 4.10
N MET A 22 4.05 -2.97 4.97
CA MET A 22 3.96 -4.36 5.45
C MET A 22 2.67 -4.60 6.25
N ASP A 23 2.26 -3.66 7.09
CA ASP A 23 0.98 -3.73 7.80
C ASP A 23 -0.20 -3.69 6.81
N ALA A 24 -0.14 -2.81 5.82
CA ALA A 24 -1.12 -2.75 4.74
C ALA A 24 -1.20 -4.08 3.97
N GLN A 25 -0.05 -4.64 3.55
CA GLN A 25 0.01 -5.94 2.86
C GLN A 25 -0.69 -7.02 3.68
N HIS A 26 -0.39 -7.12 4.97
CA HIS A 26 -1.03 -8.11 5.85
C HIS A 26 -2.55 -7.93 5.92
N LYS A 27 -3.04 -6.69 6.00
CA LYS A 27 -4.48 -6.39 6.04
C LYS A 27 -5.18 -6.78 4.74
N PHE A 28 -4.65 -6.37 3.60
CA PHE A 28 -5.23 -6.69 2.29
C PHE A 28 -5.14 -8.18 1.95
N PHE A 29 -4.04 -8.84 2.30
CA PHE A 29 -3.90 -10.29 2.16
C PHE A 29 -5.03 -11.04 2.88
N ARG A 30 -5.38 -10.63 4.10
CA ARG A 30 -6.50 -11.22 4.86
C ARG A 30 -7.85 -11.00 4.20
N LEU A 31 -7.98 -10.02 3.32
CA LEU A 31 -9.18 -9.75 2.51
C LEU A 31 -9.19 -10.50 1.18
N LYS A 32 -8.32 -11.51 0.99
CA LYS A 32 -8.12 -12.23 -0.28
C LYS A 32 -7.75 -11.31 -1.45
N ILE A 33 -7.00 -10.28 -1.17
CA ILE A 33 -6.41 -9.42 -2.20
C ILE A 33 -4.94 -9.84 -2.33
N PRO A 34 -4.52 -10.40 -3.47
CA PRO A 34 -3.12 -10.64 -3.74
C PRO A 34 -2.36 -9.32 -3.59
N SER A 35 -1.38 -9.30 -2.70
CA SER A 35 -0.66 -8.07 -2.37
C SER A 35 0.81 -8.33 -2.11
N SER A 36 1.66 -7.48 -2.65
CA SER A 36 3.11 -7.48 -2.45
C SER A 36 3.57 -6.18 -1.82
N CYS A 37 4.65 -6.24 -1.04
CA CYS A 37 5.32 -5.07 -0.49
C CYS A 37 6.77 -5.06 -1.01
N ILE A 38 7.07 -4.11 -1.88
CA ILE A 38 8.34 -4.01 -2.58
C ILE A 38 9.07 -2.76 -2.10
N SER A 39 10.10 -2.95 -1.27
CA SER A 39 10.83 -1.85 -0.61
C SER A 39 12.19 -1.53 -1.24
N ASP A 40 12.74 -2.42 -2.04
CA ASP A 40 13.98 -2.19 -2.77
C ASP A 40 13.73 -1.38 -4.05
N PRO A 41 14.42 -0.26 -4.30
CA PRO A 41 14.18 0.60 -5.45
C PRO A 41 14.40 -0.10 -6.80
N HIS A 42 15.38 -1.01 -6.89
CA HIS A 42 15.63 -1.75 -8.14
C HIS A 42 14.51 -2.76 -8.40
N ILE A 43 14.07 -3.46 -7.35
CA ILE A 43 12.95 -4.40 -7.48
C ILE A 43 11.64 -3.64 -7.75
N GLN A 44 11.43 -2.45 -7.18
CA GLN A 44 10.28 -1.60 -7.52
C GLN A 44 10.26 -1.25 -9.01
N PHE A 45 11.40 -0.83 -9.56
CA PHE A 45 11.51 -0.51 -10.97
C PHE A 45 11.28 -1.73 -11.87
N MET A 46 11.83 -2.89 -11.49
CA MET A 46 11.60 -4.14 -12.21
C MET A 46 10.12 -4.57 -12.14
N SER A 47 9.51 -4.51 -10.95
CA SER A 47 8.11 -4.83 -10.74
C SER A 47 7.20 -3.90 -11.54
N ALA A 48 7.50 -2.60 -11.59
CA ALA A 48 6.75 -1.64 -12.38
C ALA A 48 6.59 -2.05 -13.85
N ASN A 49 7.62 -2.69 -14.42
CA ASN A 49 7.58 -3.18 -15.81
C ASN A 49 6.77 -4.50 -15.98
N SER A 50 6.34 -5.12 -14.89
CA SER A 50 5.56 -6.37 -14.91
C SER A 50 4.07 -6.13 -14.63
N LEU A 51 3.69 -4.92 -14.24
CA LEU A 51 2.31 -4.53 -13.94
C LEU A 51 1.53 -4.24 -15.23
N ASN A 52 0.21 -4.28 -15.11
CA ASN A 52 -0.73 -4.00 -16.18
C ASN A 52 -1.94 -3.18 -15.67
N ASP A 53 -2.83 -2.76 -16.55
CA ASP A 53 -3.98 -1.90 -16.30
C ASP A 53 -5.03 -2.45 -15.31
N ARG A 54 -4.92 -3.71 -14.91
CA ARG A 54 -5.79 -4.33 -13.90
C ARG A 54 -5.21 -4.28 -12.49
N ASP A 55 -3.93 -3.92 -12.39
CA ASP A 55 -3.24 -3.85 -11.11
C ASP A 55 -3.41 -2.47 -10.48
N VAL A 56 -3.23 -2.41 -9.16
CA VAL A 56 -3.26 -1.17 -8.40
C VAL A 56 -1.96 -1.03 -7.64
N VAL A 57 -1.36 0.15 -7.69
CA VAL A 57 -0.18 0.48 -6.89
C VAL A 57 -0.55 1.45 -5.79
N VAL A 58 -0.11 1.15 -4.56
CA VAL A 58 -0.18 2.08 -3.44
C VAL A 58 1.23 2.58 -3.14
N ALA A 59 1.49 3.82 -3.49
CA ALA A 59 2.75 4.51 -3.22
C ALA A 59 2.72 5.18 -1.84
N ILE A 60 3.65 4.84 -0.95
CA ILE A 60 3.67 5.36 0.42
C ILE A 60 4.97 6.11 0.66
N SER A 61 4.88 7.40 0.92
CA SER A 61 6.05 8.25 1.15
C SER A 61 5.76 9.36 2.15
N GLN A 62 6.51 9.42 3.24
CA GLN A 62 6.36 10.49 4.24
C GLN A 62 6.83 11.86 3.76
N SER A 63 7.71 11.93 2.77
CA SER A 63 8.17 13.20 2.20
C SER A 63 7.52 13.54 0.87
N GLY A 64 7.02 12.53 0.15
CA GLY A 64 6.53 12.69 -1.22
C GLY A 64 7.59 13.12 -2.25
N ASN A 65 8.87 13.18 -1.84
CA ASN A 65 9.99 13.75 -2.63
C ASN A 65 11.08 12.73 -2.98
N THR A 66 10.89 11.44 -2.67
CA THR A 66 11.91 10.42 -2.92
C THR A 66 12.03 10.15 -4.42
N ALA A 67 13.11 10.60 -5.04
CA ALA A 67 13.31 10.55 -6.50
C ALA A 67 13.15 9.14 -7.07
N ALA A 68 13.73 8.12 -6.44
CA ALA A 68 13.61 6.73 -6.89
C ALA A 68 12.17 6.26 -6.94
N LEU A 69 11.36 6.59 -5.93
CA LEU A 69 9.94 6.24 -5.90
C LEU A 69 9.16 6.99 -6.98
N VAL A 70 9.42 8.29 -7.14
CA VAL A 70 8.77 9.10 -8.19
C VAL A 70 9.04 8.52 -9.58
N GLU A 71 10.27 8.11 -9.89
CA GLU A 71 10.60 7.50 -11.17
C GLU A 71 9.95 6.12 -11.36
N SER A 72 9.91 5.29 -10.32
CA SER A 72 9.19 4.02 -10.36
C SER A 72 7.70 4.23 -10.64
N ILE A 73 7.07 5.22 -10.00
CA ILE A 73 5.64 5.53 -10.21
C ILE A 73 5.37 6.09 -11.61
N LYS A 74 6.26 6.91 -12.17
CA LYS A 74 6.14 7.34 -13.57
C LYS A 74 6.15 6.14 -14.54
N THR A 75 7.02 5.17 -14.29
CA THR A 75 7.07 3.93 -15.07
C THR A 75 5.77 3.15 -14.92
N VAL A 76 5.27 2.94 -13.69
CA VAL A 76 3.98 2.30 -13.41
C VAL A 76 2.86 2.97 -14.21
N LYS A 77 2.79 4.30 -14.19
CA LYS A 77 1.77 5.07 -14.90
C LYS A 77 1.80 4.86 -16.42
N SER A 78 2.97 4.62 -17.01
CA SER A 78 3.08 4.38 -18.45
C SER A 78 2.40 3.09 -18.91
N PHE A 79 2.12 2.16 -18.00
CA PHE A 79 1.37 0.91 -18.25
C PHE A 79 -0.14 1.01 -17.96
N GLY A 80 -0.66 2.20 -17.66
CA GLY A 80 -2.09 2.41 -17.39
C GLY A 80 -2.55 1.94 -16.02
N VAL A 81 -1.62 1.62 -15.11
CA VAL A 81 -1.89 1.18 -13.74
C VAL A 81 -2.46 2.33 -12.92
N ILE A 82 -3.48 2.05 -12.10
CA ILE A 82 -4.03 3.02 -11.16
C ILE A 82 -3.09 3.16 -9.97
N VAL A 83 -2.69 4.39 -9.66
CA VAL A 83 -1.82 4.70 -8.54
C VAL A 83 -2.55 5.50 -7.46
N ILE A 84 -2.60 4.92 -6.28
CA ILE A 84 -3.08 5.59 -5.05
C ILE A 84 -1.86 6.01 -4.26
N GLY A 85 -1.75 7.28 -3.94
CA GLY A 85 -0.64 7.80 -3.18
C GLY A 85 -1.02 8.16 -1.74
N LEU A 86 -0.19 7.80 -0.78
CA LEU A 86 -0.23 8.25 0.61
C LEU A 86 1.02 9.07 0.88
N MET A 87 0.89 10.39 0.94
CA MET A 87 2.00 11.32 1.10
C MET A 87 1.47 12.69 1.57
N PRO A 88 2.36 13.64 1.92
CA PRO A 88 1.95 15.03 2.12
C PRO A 88 1.45 15.68 0.83
N SER A 89 0.56 16.65 0.96
CA SER A 89 0.03 17.45 -0.16
C SER A 89 1.14 18.21 -0.90
N ASN A 90 0.86 18.60 -2.13
CA ASN A 90 1.73 19.47 -2.95
C ASN A 90 3.15 18.92 -3.21
N THR A 91 3.35 17.63 -3.11
CA THR A 91 4.64 16.98 -3.38
C THR A 91 4.76 16.51 -4.84
N PRO A 92 5.98 16.22 -5.34
CA PRO A 92 6.14 15.62 -6.67
C PRO A 92 5.37 14.31 -6.85
N LEU A 93 5.30 13.47 -5.81
CA LEU A 93 4.58 12.20 -5.86
C LEU A 93 3.06 12.44 -5.93
N SER A 94 2.49 13.37 -5.13
CA SER A 94 1.05 13.64 -5.13
C SER A 94 0.52 14.12 -6.49
N ARG A 95 1.38 14.78 -7.28
CA ARG A 95 1.01 15.33 -8.60
C ARG A 95 0.90 14.26 -9.70
N ILE A 96 1.49 13.10 -9.51
CA ILE A 96 1.53 12.02 -10.50
C ILE A 96 0.63 10.85 -10.17
N CYS A 97 0.13 10.74 -8.93
CA CYS A 97 -0.85 9.73 -8.53
C CYS A 97 -2.23 10.04 -9.13
N ASP A 98 -3.02 8.99 -9.39
CA ASP A 98 -4.42 9.14 -9.83
C ASP A 98 -5.32 9.56 -8.67
N ILE A 99 -5.04 9.00 -7.50
CA ILE A 99 -5.72 9.33 -6.25
C ILE A 99 -4.66 9.71 -5.24
N SER A 100 -4.74 10.92 -4.71
CA SER A 100 -3.86 11.39 -3.64
C SER A 100 -4.63 11.41 -2.32
N LEU A 101 -4.15 10.65 -1.36
CA LEU A 101 -4.59 10.68 0.03
C LEU A 101 -3.59 11.53 0.81
N ASP A 102 -3.87 12.80 0.88
CA ASP A 102 -2.97 13.79 1.46
C ASP A 102 -2.95 13.67 2.99
N ILE A 103 -1.77 13.48 3.55
CA ILE A 103 -1.55 13.28 4.98
C ILE A 103 -0.61 14.37 5.48
N ASP A 104 -1.16 15.53 5.78
CA ASP A 104 -0.42 16.69 6.27
C ASP A 104 -0.41 16.68 7.79
N VAL A 105 0.67 16.18 8.37
CA VAL A 105 0.89 16.15 9.82
C VAL A 105 2.00 17.13 10.16
N GLY A 106 1.73 18.05 11.06
CA GLY A 106 2.70 19.03 11.57
C GLY A 106 3.78 18.36 12.42
N GLU A 107 4.73 17.70 11.79
CA GLU A 107 5.91 17.13 12.45
C GLU A 107 7.12 18.04 12.31
N ASN A 108 7.81 18.25 13.42
CA ASN A 108 9.10 18.93 13.41
C ASN A 108 10.19 17.91 13.03
N ALA A 109 10.44 17.76 11.72
CA ALA A 109 11.41 16.82 11.16
C ALA A 109 12.85 17.02 11.68
N ARG A 110 13.13 18.14 12.37
CA ARG A 110 14.45 18.42 12.96
C ARG A 110 14.62 17.82 14.36
N LEU A 111 13.54 17.53 15.07
CA LEU A 111 13.59 17.13 16.48
C LEU A 111 13.28 15.67 16.73
N THR A 112 12.50 15.03 15.88
CA THR A 112 12.08 13.64 16.10
C THR A 112 12.00 12.85 14.79
N ARG A 113 12.23 11.55 14.89
CA ARG A 113 11.82 10.63 13.80
C ARG A 113 10.29 10.71 13.67
N PRO A 114 9.75 10.50 12.44
CA PRO A 114 8.32 10.60 12.21
C PRO A 114 7.57 9.58 13.09
N LEU A 115 6.85 10.09 14.08
CA LEU A 115 6.02 9.30 15.00
C LEU A 115 4.54 9.51 14.70
N THR A 116 4.12 10.76 14.65
CA THR A 116 2.71 11.14 14.46
C THR A 116 2.24 10.83 13.04
N SER A 117 3.03 11.16 12.03
CA SER A 117 2.73 10.81 10.64
C SER A 117 2.54 9.31 10.45
N ARG A 118 3.39 8.48 11.07
CA ARG A 118 3.25 7.02 10.98
C ARG A 118 1.88 6.55 11.46
N LEU A 119 1.38 7.06 12.59
CA LEU A 119 0.07 6.72 13.11
C LEU A 119 -1.05 7.16 12.16
N ALA A 120 -0.94 8.36 11.57
CA ALA A 120 -1.90 8.85 10.60
C ALA A 120 -1.95 7.96 9.34
N TYR A 121 -0.80 7.55 8.81
CA TYR A 121 -0.73 6.62 7.67
C TYR A 121 -1.37 5.26 8.00
N MET A 122 -1.06 4.70 9.17
CA MET A 122 -1.67 3.43 9.59
C MET A 122 -3.18 3.55 9.75
N ALA A 123 -3.69 4.66 10.29
CA ALA A 123 -5.13 4.90 10.41
C ALA A 123 -5.82 4.97 9.03
N ILE A 124 -5.21 5.64 8.05
CA ILE A 124 -5.75 5.67 6.67
C ILE A 124 -5.74 4.27 6.04
N ILE A 125 -4.69 3.49 6.25
CA ILE A 125 -4.64 2.08 5.80
C ILE A 125 -5.78 1.26 6.43
N ASP A 126 -6.08 1.46 7.71
CA ASP A 126 -7.20 0.80 8.38
C ASP A 126 -8.54 1.18 7.75
N VAL A 127 -8.75 2.46 7.48
CA VAL A 127 -9.98 2.95 6.82
C VAL A 127 -10.12 2.32 5.43
N LEU A 128 -9.04 2.27 4.65
CA LEU A 128 -9.05 1.65 3.33
C LEU A 128 -9.37 0.14 3.42
N ALA A 129 -8.73 -0.57 4.34
CA ALA A 129 -8.97 -2.01 4.52
C ALA A 129 -10.41 -2.30 4.94
N VAL A 130 -10.98 -1.51 5.87
CA VAL A 130 -12.38 -1.63 6.28
C VAL A 130 -13.32 -1.31 5.12
N GLY A 131 -13.06 -0.25 4.35
CA GLY A 131 -13.86 0.10 3.18
C GLY A 131 -13.89 -1.01 2.14
N VAL A 132 -12.74 -1.60 1.84
CA VAL A 132 -12.64 -2.74 0.92
C VAL A 132 -13.37 -3.97 1.47
N ALA A 133 -13.26 -4.27 2.78
CA ALA A 133 -13.97 -5.37 3.41
C ALA A 133 -15.49 -5.21 3.31
N GLN A 134 -16.01 -3.99 3.42
CA GLN A 134 -17.43 -3.71 3.26
C GLN A 134 -17.93 -3.92 1.83
N LEU A 135 -17.09 -3.67 0.84
CA LEU A 135 -17.42 -3.84 -0.58
C LEU A 135 -17.24 -5.27 -1.09
N LYS A 136 -16.66 -6.16 -0.29
CA LYS A 136 -16.39 -7.56 -0.64
C LYS A 136 -16.98 -8.50 0.41
N PRO A 137 -18.25 -8.94 0.26
CA PRO A 137 -18.89 -9.86 1.23
C PRO A 137 -18.08 -11.14 1.48
N GLU A 138 -17.49 -11.70 0.42
CA GLU A 138 -16.64 -12.90 0.51
C GLU A 138 -15.36 -12.69 1.36
N ALA A 139 -14.91 -11.45 1.52
CA ALA A 139 -13.78 -11.13 2.39
C ALA A 139 -14.17 -11.21 3.87
N GLN A 140 -15.40 -10.88 4.21
CA GLN A 140 -15.90 -10.98 5.59
C GLN A 140 -15.98 -12.44 6.04
N ASP A 141 -16.53 -13.33 5.22
CA ASP A 141 -16.57 -14.77 5.49
C ASP A 141 -15.16 -15.35 5.65
N HIS A 142 -14.22 -14.90 4.82
CA HIS A 142 -12.85 -15.32 4.91
C HIS A 142 -12.17 -14.86 6.20
N LEU A 143 -12.38 -13.62 6.63
CA LEU A 143 -11.88 -13.11 7.90
C LEU A 143 -12.42 -13.93 9.08
N PHE A 144 -13.70 -14.26 9.08
CA PHE A 144 -14.31 -15.10 10.11
C PHE A 144 -13.65 -16.48 10.16
N ASN A 145 -13.41 -17.11 9.01
CA ASN A 145 -12.75 -18.41 8.92
C ASN A 145 -11.30 -18.35 9.42
N ILE A 146 -10.54 -17.29 9.12
CA ILE A 146 -9.17 -17.09 9.64
C ILE A 146 -9.20 -17.02 11.16
N VAL A 147 -10.07 -16.20 11.74
CA VAL A 147 -10.17 -16.02 13.21
C VAL A 147 -10.54 -17.36 13.88
N THR A 148 -11.47 -18.09 13.31
CA THR A 148 -11.89 -19.40 13.84
C THR A 148 -10.72 -20.41 13.79
N SER A 149 -9.99 -20.47 12.67
CA SER A 149 -8.84 -21.35 12.53
C SER A 149 -7.69 -20.98 13.49
N GLN A 150 -7.43 -19.69 13.68
CA GLN A 150 -6.41 -19.23 14.62
C GLN A 150 -6.78 -19.56 16.08
N ASN A 151 -8.07 -19.51 16.44
CA ASN A 151 -8.49 -19.87 17.78
C ASN A 151 -8.29 -21.37 18.08
N SER A 152 -8.33 -22.22 17.06
CA SER A 152 -8.03 -23.66 17.21
C SER A 152 -6.55 -23.95 17.45
N LEU A 153 -5.65 -23.00 17.10
CA LEU A 153 -4.21 -23.12 17.30
C LEU A 153 -3.72 -22.57 18.65
N LYS A 154 -4.60 -21.93 19.42
CA LYS A 154 -4.25 -21.47 20.77
C LYS A 154 -4.11 -22.69 21.68
N LEU A 155 -2.94 -22.82 22.30
CA LEU A 155 -2.72 -23.80 23.35
C LEU A 155 -3.73 -23.54 24.49
N LYS A 156 -4.36 -24.62 24.95
CA LYS A 156 -5.25 -24.58 26.12
C LYS A 156 -4.43 -24.44 27.40
#